data_2e5e89eacbc97f949db9b7159c952523
#
_entry.id   2e5e89eacbc97f949db9b7159c952523
#
_cell.length_a   1.000
_cell.length_b   1.000
_cell.length_c   1.000
_cell.angle_alpha   90.00
_cell.angle_beta   90.00
_cell.angle_gamma   90.00
#
_symmetry.space_group_name_H-M   'P 1'
#
loop_
_entity.id
_entity.type
_entity.pdbx_description
1 polymer ?
#
loop_
_entity_poly.entity_id
_entity_poly.type
_entity_poly.pdbx_seq_one_letter_code
_entity_poly.pdbx_strand_id
1 'polypeptide(L)'
;MASDLDENPFLRDPPTDFDPVEELSEATARDQVERLRAAIRHHDRRYYVESDPVIADRTYDALLSRLEALEEAFGLDDEDSPTRRIGGEPVEEFDTVEHVAPMLSIDQSGDAEDVYEFDERVRGEVGAVEYVCEPKFDGVSIEVVYENGRMVRAATRGDGQEGDDVTRNVRTIRSIPQVLSGDPPEFLAVRGEVFMPRDAFQAYNRERVERGEDPFANPRNATAGTIR
;
A
#
# COMPACT_ATOMS: atom_id res chain seq x y z
N MET A 1 -18.80 -13.48 -10.36
CA MET A 1 -18.08 -12.38 -9.70
C MET A 1 -17.54 -11.28 -10.63
N ALA A 2 -17.45 -11.47 -11.95
CA ALA A 2 -17.12 -10.37 -12.89
C ALA A 2 -18.33 -9.49 -13.27
N SER A 3 -19.58 -9.92 -12.98
CA SER A 3 -20.80 -9.19 -13.34
C SER A 3 -21.18 -8.06 -12.37
N ASP A 4 -20.76 -8.14 -11.10
CA ASP A 4 -21.16 -7.15 -10.08
C ASP A 4 -20.37 -5.83 -10.19
N LEU A 5 -19.15 -5.89 -10.73
CA LEU A 5 -18.34 -4.67 -10.95
C LEU A 5 -18.89 -3.80 -12.10
N ASP A 6 -19.49 -4.42 -13.13
CA ASP A 6 -20.07 -3.68 -14.26
C ASP A 6 -21.38 -2.95 -13.91
N GLU A 7 -22.03 -3.30 -12.80
CA GLU A 7 -23.27 -2.68 -12.31
C GLU A 7 -23.04 -1.62 -11.21
N ASN A 8 -21.79 -1.40 -10.76
CA ASN A 8 -21.49 -0.41 -9.74
C ASN A 8 -21.47 1.01 -10.35
N PRO A 9 -22.41 1.89 -9.98
CA PRO A 9 -22.55 3.22 -10.58
C PRO A 9 -21.38 4.17 -10.29
N PHE A 10 -20.53 3.81 -9.32
CA PHE A 10 -19.40 4.64 -8.89
C PHE A 10 -18.10 4.35 -9.64
N LEU A 11 -18.09 3.48 -10.67
CA LEU A 11 -16.85 3.06 -11.36
C LEU A 11 -16.50 3.90 -12.60
N ARG A 12 -17.48 4.34 -13.41
CA ARG A 12 -17.20 4.99 -14.72
C ARG A 12 -17.58 6.44 -14.79
N ASP A 13 -18.76 6.78 -14.29
CA ASP A 13 -19.28 8.14 -14.26
C ASP A 13 -20.01 8.37 -12.94
N PRO A 14 -19.26 8.45 -11.84
CA PRO A 14 -19.83 8.51 -10.51
C PRO A 14 -20.65 9.78 -10.31
N PRO A 15 -21.86 9.69 -9.74
CA PRO A 15 -22.57 10.87 -9.28
C PRO A 15 -21.77 11.56 -8.15
N THR A 16 -21.79 12.88 -8.14
CA THR A 16 -21.22 13.71 -7.06
C THR A 16 -22.28 14.46 -6.26
N ASP A 17 -23.53 14.33 -6.68
CA ASP A 17 -24.70 14.85 -5.97
C ASP A 17 -25.47 13.66 -5.37
N PHE A 18 -25.56 13.62 -4.04
CA PHE A 18 -26.11 12.51 -3.30
C PHE A 18 -27.32 12.96 -2.49
N ASP A 19 -28.29 12.09 -2.33
CA ASP A 19 -29.40 12.31 -1.39
C ASP A 19 -28.86 12.52 0.03
N PRO A 20 -29.53 13.34 0.86
CA PRO A 20 -29.15 13.53 2.26
C PRO A 20 -29.05 12.20 3.00
N VAL A 21 -28.01 12.05 3.84
CA VAL A 21 -27.75 10.79 4.57
C VAL A 21 -28.91 10.42 5.47
N GLU A 22 -29.59 11.44 6.03
CA GLU A 22 -30.72 11.30 6.95
C GLU A 22 -31.98 10.74 6.29
N GLU A 23 -32.07 10.80 4.97
CA GLU A 23 -33.21 10.31 4.19
C GLU A 23 -33.06 8.84 3.76
N LEU A 24 -31.88 8.25 3.99
CA LEU A 24 -31.59 6.88 3.57
C LEU A 24 -32.09 5.86 4.60
N SER A 25 -32.59 4.73 4.11
CA SER A 25 -32.79 3.56 4.94
C SER A 25 -31.46 2.89 5.27
N GLU A 26 -31.36 2.20 6.40
CA GLU A 26 -30.15 1.43 6.77
C GLU A 26 -29.75 0.42 5.69
N ALA A 27 -30.71 -0.24 5.04
CA ALA A 27 -30.43 -1.20 3.97
C ALA A 27 -29.81 -0.51 2.74
N THR A 28 -30.31 0.68 2.37
CA THR A 28 -29.77 1.47 1.25
C THR A 28 -28.38 2.00 1.58
N ALA A 29 -28.16 2.46 2.81
CA ALA A 29 -26.86 2.92 3.28
C ALA A 29 -25.80 1.81 3.24
N ARG A 30 -26.12 0.59 3.69
CA ARG A 30 -25.23 -0.58 3.64
C ARG A 30 -24.85 -0.94 2.19
N ASP A 31 -25.80 -1.03 1.28
CA ASP A 31 -25.53 -1.29 -0.15
C ASP A 31 -24.63 -0.19 -0.74
N GLN A 32 -24.93 1.08 -0.43
CA GLN A 32 -24.11 2.19 -0.93
C GLN A 32 -22.69 2.18 -0.37
N VAL A 33 -22.50 1.86 0.92
CA VAL A 33 -21.18 1.72 1.56
C VAL A 33 -20.36 0.62 0.88
N GLU A 34 -20.93 -0.56 0.65
CA GLU A 34 -20.23 -1.67 -0.01
C GLU A 34 -19.78 -1.29 -1.43
N ARG A 35 -20.68 -0.66 -2.20
CA ARG A 35 -20.38 -0.21 -3.56
C ARG A 35 -19.33 0.91 -3.59
N LEU A 36 -19.38 1.88 -2.67
CA LEU A 36 -18.41 2.95 -2.55
C LEU A 36 -17.03 2.40 -2.16
N ARG A 37 -16.95 1.49 -1.19
CA ARG A 37 -15.68 0.85 -0.81
C ARG A 37 -15.04 0.12 -2.00
N ALA A 38 -15.84 -0.64 -2.75
CA ALA A 38 -15.36 -1.34 -3.94
C ALA A 38 -14.88 -0.37 -5.03
N ALA A 39 -15.62 0.73 -5.26
CA ALA A 39 -15.27 1.74 -6.26
C ALA A 39 -14.00 2.52 -5.89
N ILE A 40 -13.88 2.95 -4.63
CA ILE A 40 -12.69 3.68 -4.15
C ILE A 40 -11.45 2.81 -4.25
N ARG A 41 -11.51 1.51 -3.86
CA ARG A 41 -10.39 0.58 -4.05
C ARG A 41 -10.01 0.39 -5.52
N HIS A 42 -11.00 0.34 -6.42
CA HIS A 42 -10.76 0.29 -7.86
C HIS A 42 -10.05 1.55 -8.36
N HIS A 43 -10.52 2.75 -7.96
CA HIS A 43 -9.91 4.02 -8.36
C HIS A 43 -8.51 4.20 -7.78
N ASP A 44 -8.27 3.78 -6.52
CA ASP A 44 -6.94 3.75 -5.91
C ASP A 44 -5.98 2.91 -6.74
N ARG A 45 -6.38 1.70 -7.13
CA ARG A 45 -5.57 0.82 -7.96
C ARG A 45 -5.25 1.46 -9.33
N ARG A 46 -6.26 2.02 -9.99
CA ARG A 46 -6.09 2.71 -11.28
C ARG A 46 -5.11 3.88 -11.19
N TYR A 47 -5.24 4.68 -10.14
CA TYR A 47 -4.41 5.86 -9.94
C TYR A 47 -2.99 5.51 -9.48
N TYR A 48 -2.85 4.73 -8.38
CA TYR A 48 -1.55 4.52 -7.71
C TYR A 48 -0.73 3.34 -8.27
N VAL A 49 -1.38 2.37 -8.91
CA VAL A 49 -0.72 1.15 -9.42
C VAL A 49 -0.65 1.16 -10.94
N GLU A 50 -1.77 1.45 -11.61
CA GLU A 50 -1.85 1.36 -13.07
C GLU A 50 -1.48 2.69 -13.76
N SER A 51 -1.41 3.81 -13.02
CA SER A 51 -1.17 5.17 -13.55
C SER A 51 -2.15 5.56 -14.66
N ASP A 52 -3.39 5.09 -14.57
CA ASP A 52 -4.44 5.26 -15.56
C ASP A 52 -5.77 5.65 -14.89
N PRO A 53 -5.84 6.84 -14.25
CA PRO A 53 -7.04 7.31 -13.57
C PRO A 53 -8.21 7.51 -14.56
N VAL A 54 -9.40 7.08 -14.15
CA VAL A 54 -10.63 7.19 -14.98
C VAL A 54 -11.62 8.22 -14.48
N ILE A 55 -11.39 8.78 -13.29
CA ILE A 55 -12.19 9.88 -12.71
C ILE A 55 -11.27 11.04 -12.30
N ALA A 56 -11.83 12.25 -12.19
CA ALA A 56 -11.11 13.41 -11.68
C ALA A 56 -10.95 13.35 -10.15
N ASP A 57 -9.89 13.97 -9.60
CA ASP A 57 -9.61 14.02 -8.15
C ASP A 57 -10.83 14.54 -7.37
N ARG A 58 -11.49 15.60 -7.84
CA ARG A 58 -12.69 16.12 -7.20
C ARG A 58 -13.83 15.09 -7.10
N THR A 59 -13.96 14.23 -8.10
CA THR A 59 -14.96 13.15 -8.08
C THR A 59 -14.59 12.09 -7.06
N TYR A 60 -13.30 11.72 -7.02
CA TYR A 60 -12.78 10.81 -6.00
C TYR A 60 -13.03 11.33 -4.58
N ASP A 61 -12.72 12.61 -4.32
CA ASP A 61 -12.94 13.25 -3.02
C ASP A 61 -14.44 13.24 -2.62
N ALA A 62 -15.33 13.44 -3.58
CA ALA A 62 -16.77 13.37 -3.33
C ALA A 62 -17.22 11.95 -2.93
N LEU A 63 -16.68 10.90 -3.57
CA LEU A 63 -16.97 9.52 -3.22
C LEU A 63 -16.43 9.17 -1.82
N LEU A 64 -15.22 9.60 -1.50
CA LEU A 64 -14.59 9.35 -0.20
C LEU A 64 -15.38 10.04 0.93
N SER A 65 -15.71 11.34 0.76
CA SER A 65 -16.51 12.10 1.73
C SER A 65 -17.91 11.49 1.93
N ARG A 66 -18.51 10.97 0.83
CA ARG A 66 -19.80 10.27 0.93
C ARG A 66 -19.70 9.00 1.74
N LEU A 67 -18.63 8.21 1.53
CA LEU A 67 -18.39 6.99 2.29
C LEU A 67 -18.21 7.31 3.79
N GLU A 68 -17.38 8.30 4.12
CA GLU A 68 -17.17 8.76 5.51
C GLU A 68 -18.49 9.14 6.18
N ALA A 69 -19.31 9.94 5.52
CA ALA A 69 -20.60 10.39 6.06
C ALA A 69 -21.57 9.22 6.33
N LEU A 70 -21.59 8.21 5.45
CA LEU A 70 -22.42 7.03 5.62
C LEU A 70 -21.91 6.11 6.74
N GLU A 71 -20.60 5.89 6.82
CA GLU A 71 -19.98 5.09 7.87
C GLU A 71 -20.24 5.71 9.24
N GLU A 72 -20.08 7.03 9.39
CA GLU A 72 -20.35 7.75 10.64
C GLU A 72 -21.84 7.70 11.02
N ALA A 73 -22.74 8.02 10.10
CA ALA A 73 -24.16 8.14 10.39
C ALA A 73 -24.84 6.81 10.74
N PHE A 74 -24.38 5.71 10.16
CA PHE A 74 -24.98 4.38 10.33
C PHE A 74 -24.13 3.41 11.16
N GLY A 75 -22.97 3.85 11.68
CA GLY A 75 -22.07 2.99 12.45
C GLY A 75 -21.56 1.82 11.62
N LEU A 76 -21.24 2.04 10.34
CA LEU A 76 -20.80 1.04 9.37
C LEU A 76 -19.29 1.05 9.14
N ASP A 77 -18.53 1.63 10.05
CA ASP A 77 -17.08 1.67 9.95
C ASP A 77 -16.48 0.25 9.98
N ASP A 78 -15.41 0.08 9.22
CA ASP A 78 -14.67 -1.19 9.06
C ASP A 78 -13.17 -0.85 9.10
N GLU A 79 -12.37 -1.67 9.77
CA GLU A 79 -10.91 -1.46 9.85
C GLU A 79 -10.23 -1.44 8.49
N ASP A 80 -10.81 -2.15 7.50
CA ASP A 80 -10.33 -2.21 6.12
C ASP A 80 -11.00 -1.19 5.20
N SER A 81 -11.77 -0.23 5.74
CA SER A 81 -12.36 0.82 4.92
C SER A 81 -11.28 1.73 4.32
N PRO A 82 -11.44 2.16 3.04
CA PRO A 82 -10.59 3.19 2.46
C PRO A 82 -10.53 4.48 3.26
N THR A 83 -11.57 4.79 4.07
CA THR A 83 -11.63 5.96 4.95
C THR A 83 -10.64 5.88 6.12
N ARG A 84 -10.24 4.67 6.54
CA ARG A 84 -9.28 4.43 7.63
C ARG A 84 -7.81 4.58 7.22
N ARG A 85 -7.54 4.96 5.98
CA ARG A 85 -6.16 5.22 5.48
C ARG A 85 -5.56 6.53 5.96
N ILE A 86 -6.29 7.34 6.70
CA ILE A 86 -5.77 8.56 7.32
C ILE A 86 -4.98 8.14 8.56
N GLY A 87 -3.71 8.55 8.62
CA GLY A 87 -2.81 8.23 9.73
C GLY A 87 -3.42 8.65 11.08
N GLY A 88 -3.42 7.73 12.03
CA GLY A 88 -3.79 8.00 13.42
C GLY A 88 -2.73 8.83 14.15
N GLU A 89 -2.84 8.93 15.47
CA GLU A 89 -1.82 9.56 16.31
C GLU A 89 -0.43 8.90 16.09
N PRO A 90 0.66 9.67 16.09
CA PRO A 90 2.01 9.14 15.96
C PRO A 90 2.26 8.02 16.99
N VAL A 91 2.83 6.92 16.54
CA VAL A 91 3.23 5.81 17.42
C VAL A 91 4.56 6.16 18.06
N GLU A 92 4.63 6.26 19.38
CA GLU A 92 5.88 6.58 20.09
C GLU A 92 6.85 5.39 20.13
N GLU A 93 6.33 4.14 20.19
CA GLU A 93 7.12 2.91 20.13
C GLU A 93 6.39 1.89 19.24
N PHE A 94 7.16 1.15 18.44
CA PHE A 94 6.66 0.08 17.61
C PHE A 94 6.84 -1.25 18.32
N ASP A 95 5.81 -2.08 18.27
CA ASP A 95 5.94 -3.47 18.68
C ASP A 95 6.89 -4.21 17.72
N THR A 96 7.63 -5.18 18.25
CA THR A 96 8.47 -6.06 17.43
C THR A 96 7.67 -7.31 17.08
N VAL A 97 7.73 -7.72 15.81
CA VAL A 97 7.03 -8.90 15.31
C VAL A 97 7.97 -9.81 14.51
N GLU A 98 7.79 -11.13 14.67
CA GLU A 98 8.53 -12.13 13.90
C GLU A 98 8.03 -12.20 12.45
N HIS A 99 8.96 -12.40 11.51
CA HIS A 99 8.64 -12.66 10.11
C HIS A 99 8.09 -14.06 9.89
N VAL A 100 7.23 -14.21 8.88
CA VAL A 100 6.71 -15.53 8.45
C VAL A 100 7.85 -16.48 8.05
N ALA A 101 8.92 -15.91 7.50
CA ALA A 101 10.18 -16.60 7.22
C ALA A 101 11.31 -15.57 7.23
N PRO A 102 12.60 -15.97 7.39
CA PRO A 102 13.71 -15.01 7.40
C PRO A 102 13.76 -14.12 6.15
N MET A 103 13.94 -12.81 6.34
CA MET A 103 14.14 -11.84 5.27
C MET A 103 15.62 -11.76 4.91
N LEU A 104 16.03 -12.59 3.95
CA LEU A 104 17.41 -12.67 3.52
C LEU A 104 17.87 -11.41 2.77
N SER A 105 19.15 -11.05 2.93
CA SER A 105 19.80 -10.05 2.11
C SER A 105 20.38 -10.73 0.86
N ILE A 106 20.43 -9.99 -0.25
CA ILE A 106 21.17 -10.41 -1.45
C ILE A 106 22.62 -9.93 -1.37
N ASP A 107 23.51 -10.70 -1.94
CA ASP A 107 24.92 -10.31 -2.07
C ASP A 107 25.05 -9.05 -2.94
N GLN A 108 26.05 -8.23 -2.63
CA GLN A 108 26.35 -7.03 -3.38
C GLN A 108 27.76 -7.13 -3.96
N SER A 109 27.91 -6.71 -5.20
CA SER A 109 29.20 -6.58 -5.85
C SER A 109 29.29 -5.29 -6.65
N GLY A 110 30.46 -4.69 -6.70
CA GLY A 110 30.84 -3.61 -7.59
C GLY A 110 31.76 -4.05 -8.73
N ASP A 111 32.16 -5.33 -8.74
CA ASP A 111 33.13 -5.87 -9.68
C ASP A 111 32.49 -6.82 -10.70
N ALA A 112 32.97 -6.73 -11.94
CA ALA A 112 32.52 -7.63 -13.01
C ALA A 112 32.95 -9.08 -12.76
N GLU A 113 34.07 -9.31 -12.09
CA GLU A 113 34.60 -10.66 -11.78
C GLU A 113 33.62 -11.44 -10.92
N ASP A 114 33.04 -10.82 -9.88
CA ASP A 114 32.06 -11.46 -9.02
C ASP A 114 30.79 -11.88 -9.79
N VAL A 115 30.42 -11.14 -10.84
CA VAL A 115 29.30 -11.49 -11.71
C VAL A 115 29.66 -12.73 -12.59
N TYR A 116 30.89 -12.82 -13.07
CA TYR A 116 31.33 -14.01 -13.79
C TYR A 116 31.41 -15.24 -12.89
N GLU A 117 31.94 -15.09 -11.67
CA GLU A 117 31.96 -16.18 -10.68
C GLU A 117 30.57 -16.64 -10.32
N PHE A 118 29.61 -15.70 -10.18
CA PHE A 118 28.20 -16.02 -9.96
C PHE A 118 27.62 -16.83 -11.12
N ASP A 119 27.87 -16.41 -12.39
CA ASP A 119 27.40 -17.12 -13.58
C ASP A 119 28.00 -18.54 -13.66
N GLU A 120 29.32 -18.69 -13.41
CA GLU A 120 29.98 -19.98 -13.39
C GLU A 120 29.41 -20.93 -12.33
N ARG A 121 29.16 -20.43 -11.12
CA ARG A 121 28.54 -21.19 -10.02
C ARG A 121 27.14 -21.66 -10.39
N VAL A 122 26.28 -20.76 -10.88
CA VAL A 122 24.92 -21.08 -11.27
C VAL A 122 24.89 -22.10 -12.41
N ARG A 123 25.69 -21.89 -13.46
CA ARG A 123 25.78 -22.83 -14.61
C ARG A 123 26.36 -24.18 -14.21
N GLY A 124 27.26 -24.20 -13.24
CA GLY A 124 27.81 -25.43 -12.69
C GLY A 124 26.76 -26.30 -11.98
N GLU A 125 25.80 -25.68 -11.34
CA GLU A 125 24.75 -26.39 -10.59
C GLU A 125 23.52 -26.76 -11.43
N VAL A 126 23.04 -25.84 -12.29
CA VAL A 126 21.77 -26.01 -13.02
C VAL A 126 21.90 -26.04 -14.55
N GLY A 127 23.10 -25.87 -15.09
CA GLY A 127 23.35 -25.85 -16.54
C GLY A 127 23.09 -24.49 -17.17
N ALA A 128 22.68 -24.49 -18.44
CA ALA A 128 22.42 -23.24 -19.18
C ALA A 128 21.21 -22.50 -18.60
N VAL A 129 21.38 -21.19 -18.34
CA VAL A 129 20.34 -20.30 -17.78
C VAL A 129 20.28 -19.00 -18.59
N GLU A 130 19.14 -18.34 -18.50
CA GLU A 130 18.92 -16.95 -18.90
C GLU A 130 18.73 -16.10 -17.65
N TYR A 131 19.22 -14.86 -17.69
CA TYR A 131 19.11 -13.92 -16.57
C TYR A 131 18.15 -12.80 -16.89
N VAL A 132 17.38 -12.40 -15.87
CA VAL A 132 16.59 -11.17 -15.89
C VAL A 132 17.27 -10.16 -14.97
N CYS A 133 17.51 -8.95 -15.47
CA CYS A 133 18.08 -7.86 -14.69
C CYS A 133 16.99 -6.86 -14.30
N GLU A 134 16.88 -6.57 -13.02
CA GLU A 134 15.91 -5.64 -12.47
C GLU A 134 16.61 -4.55 -11.66
N PRO A 135 16.09 -3.30 -11.65
CA PRO A 135 16.59 -2.27 -10.74
C PRO A 135 16.39 -2.68 -9.27
N LYS A 136 17.45 -2.54 -8.47
CA LYS A 136 17.32 -2.68 -7.02
C LYS A 136 16.93 -1.34 -6.42
N PHE A 137 15.68 -1.22 -5.98
CA PHE A 137 15.20 -0.02 -5.28
C PHE A 137 15.91 0.14 -3.93
N ASP A 138 16.15 1.40 -3.54
CA ASP A 138 16.75 1.76 -2.27
C ASP A 138 15.72 2.46 -1.38
N GLY A 139 15.14 1.71 -0.48
CA GLY A 139 14.06 2.15 0.41
C GLY A 139 14.07 1.40 1.74
N VAL A 140 12.90 1.01 2.18
CA VAL A 140 12.67 0.22 3.39
C VAL A 140 11.99 -1.09 3.00
N SER A 141 12.67 -2.21 3.23
CA SER A 141 12.10 -3.52 2.99
C SER A 141 11.01 -3.80 4.02
N ILE A 142 9.87 -4.30 3.54
CA ILE A 142 8.74 -4.68 4.37
C ILE A 142 8.24 -6.08 4.02
N GLU A 143 7.65 -6.75 5.02
CA GLU A 143 6.80 -7.92 4.84
C GLU A 143 5.36 -7.50 5.11
N VAL A 144 4.43 -7.84 4.21
CA VAL A 144 2.99 -7.61 4.37
C VAL A 144 2.28 -8.96 4.38
N VAL A 145 1.51 -9.21 5.43
CA VAL A 145 0.79 -10.48 5.63
C VAL A 145 -0.70 -10.26 5.42
N TYR A 146 -1.27 -11.15 4.61
CA TYR A 146 -2.71 -11.21 4.34
C TYR A 146 -3.28 -12.54 4.83
N GLU A 147 -4.42 -12.49 5.49
CA GLU A 147 -5.23 -13.65 5.86
C GLU A 147 -6.62 -13.51 5.23
N ASN A 148 -7.06 -14.54 4.53
CA ASN A 148 -8.33 -14.52 3.79
C ASN A 148 -8.49 -13.27 2.91
N GLY A 149 -7.38 -12.85 2.29
CA GLY A 149 -7.32 -11.69 1.43
C GLY A 149 -7.31 -10.31 2.13
N ARG A 150 -7.30 -10.25 3.47
CA ARG A 150 -7.24 -9.00 4.23
C ARG A 150 -5.85 -8.80 4.83
N MET A 151 -5.32 -7.57 4.75
CA MET A 151 -4.06 -7.22 5.39
C MET A 151 -4.21 -7.28 6.91
N VAL A 152 -3.47 -8.18 7.53
CA VAL A 152 -3.47 -8.34 9.00
C VAL A 152 -2.23 -7.73 9.64
N ARG A 153 -1.10 -7.69 8.92
CA ARG A 153 0.16 -7.19 9.47
C ARG A 153 1.10 -6.67 8.37
N ALA A 154 1.88 -5.65 8.72
CA ALA A 154 3.06 -5.24 7.95
C ALA A 154 4.22 -4.95 8.90
N ALA A 155 5.42 -5.43 8.57
CA ALA A 155 6.61 -5.26 9.39
C ALA A 155 7.81 -4.79 8.57
N THR A 156 8.67 -3.96 9.15
CA THR A 156 9.99 -3.65 8.56
C THR A 156 10.89 -4.89 8.61
N ARG A 157 11.95 -4.92 7.78
CA ARG A 157 12.87 -6.06 7.77
C ARG A 157 13.57 -6.29 9.12
N GLY A 158 13.87 -5.23 9.88
CA GLY A 158 14.65 -5.34 11.11
C GLY A 158 15.99 -6.05 10.88
N ASP A 159 16.28 -7.05 11.71
CA ASP A 159 17.48 -7.90 11.60
C ASP A 159 17.30 -9.09 10.62
N GLY A 160 16.12 -9.24 10.05
CA GLY A 160 15.74 -10.30 9.11
C GLY A 160 14.99 -11.46 9.76
N GLN A 161 14.92 -11.55 11.08
CA GLN A 161 14.11 -12.51 11.83
C GLN A 161 12.86 -11.83 12.39
N GLU A 162 13.03 -10.62 12.89
CA GLU A 162 11.99 -9.77 13.44
C GLU A 162 12.16 -8.32 12.97
N GLY A 163 11.07 -7.55 12.98
CA GLY A 163 11.04 -6.15 12.60
C GLY A 163 9.97 -5.37 13.34
N ASP A 164 9.91 -4.07 13.12
CA ASP A 164 8.91 -3.21 13.72
C ASP A 164 7.56 -3.42 13.04
N ASP A 165 6.49 -3.53 13.82
CA ASP A 165 5.12 -3.53 13.31
C ASP A 165 4.73 -2.13 12.80
N VAL A 166 4.70 -1.98 11.49
CA VAL A 166 4.32 -0.76 10.79
C VAL A 166 2.96 -0.86 10.11
N THR A 167 2.11 -1.78 10.56
CA THR A 167 0.81 -2.08 9.93
C THR A 167 -0.03 -0.83 9.74
N ARG A 168 -0.16 0.02 10.76
CA ARG A 168 -0.93 1.27 10.68
C ARG A 168 -0.39 2.21 9.60
N ASN A 169 0.92 2.37 9.55
CA ASN A 169 1.60 3.25 8.61
C ASN A 169 1.50 2.72 7.17
N VAL A 170 1.71 1.41 6.98
CA VAL A 170 1.57 0.76 5.66
C VAL A 170 0.13 0.85 5.13
N ARG A 171 -0.88 0.82 5.97
CA ARG A 171 -2.28 1.04 5.58
C ARG A 171 -2.53 2.42 4.94
N THR A 172 -1.70 3.42 5.22
CA THR A 172 -1.79 4.75 4.59
C THR A 172 -1.26 4.76 3.15
N ILE A 173 -0.47 3.76 2.76
CA ILE A 173 0.12 3.66 1.42
C ILE A 173 -0.95 3.15 0.45
N ARG A 174 -1.51 4.04 -0.35
CA ARG A 174 -2.65 3.75 -1.23
C ARG A 174 -2.36 2.72 -2.33
N SER A 175 -1.10 2.56 -2.74
CA SER A 175 -0.68 1.52 -3.69
C SER A 175 -0.64 0.11 -3.08
N ILE A 176 -0.67 -0.03 -1.76
CA ILE A 176 -0.72 -1.33 -1.09
C ILE A 176 -2.19 -1.65 -0.76
N PRO A 177 -2.77 -2.72 -1.34
CA PRO A 177 -4.16 -3.08 -1.11
C PRO A 177 -4.37 -3.56 0.33
N GLN A 178 -5.38 -3.04 1.02
CA GLN A 178 -5.81 -3.57 2.33
C GLN A 178 -6.62 -4.86 2.17
N VAL A 179 -7.27 -5.01 1.01
CA VAL A 179 -8.04 -6.19 0.65
C VAL A 179 -7.67 -6.62 -0.76
N LEU A 180 -7.24 -7.87 -0.91
CA LEU A 180 -6.91 -8.45 -2.19
C LEU A 180 -8.18 -8.76 -2.99
N SER A 181 -8.11 -8.59 -4.30
CA SER A 181 -9.21 -8.93 -5.22
C SER A 181 -9.03 -10.33 -5.83
N GLY A 182 -10.10 -10.89 -6.36
CA GLY A 182 -10.09 -12.21 -7.00
C GLY A 182 -10.30 -13.33 -5.99
N ASP A 183 -9.52 -14.41 -6.13
CA ASP A 183 -9.55 -15.59 -5.26
C ASP A 183 -8.19 -15.71 -4.53
N PRO A 184 -7.93 -14.89 -3.52
CA PRO A 184 -6.67 -14.92 -2.81
C PRO A 184 -6.55 -16.19 -1.97
N PRO A 185 -5.32 -16.70 -1.72
CA PRO A 185 -5.10 -17.80 -0.81
C PRO A 185 -5.53 -17.41 0.63
N GLU A 186 -5.81 -18.41 1.47
CA GLU A 186 -6.14 -18.18 2.89
C GLU A 186 -5.02 -17.42 3.63
N PHE A 187 -3.77 -17.68 3.26
CA PHE A 187 -2.59 -17.03 3.82
C PHE A 187 -1.63 -16.60 2.71
N LEU A 188 -1.16 -15.35 2.76
CA LEU A 188 -0.17 -14.81 1.84
C LEU A 188 0.76 -13.85 2.57
N ALA A 189 2.06 -14.09 2.52
CA ALA A 189 3.08 -13.13 2.90
C ALA A 189 3.79 -12.59 1.66
N VAL A 190 3.81 -11.26 1.51
CA VAL A 190 4.44 -10.57 0.38
C VAL A 190 5.58 -9.71 0.91
N ARG A 191 6.72 -9.75 0.24
CA ARG A 191 7.86 -8.89 0.54
C ARG A 191 8.05 -7.87 -0.57
N GLY A 192 8.40 -6.67 -0.16
CA GLY A 192 8.59 -5.57 -1.09
C GLY A 192 9.47 -4.49 -0.51
N GLU A 193 9.64 -3.43 -1.28
CA GLU A 193 10.42 -2.25 -0.90
C GLU A 193 9.54 -1.02 -0.98
N VAL A 194 9.38 -0.32 0.15
CA VAL A 194 8.78 1.02 0.17
C VAL A 194 9.88 2.03 -0.10
N PHE A 195 9.68 2.87 -1.08
CA PHE A 195 10.65 3.90 -1.45
C PHE A 195 9.96 5.23 -1.75
N MET A 196 10.69 6.31 -1.59
CA MET A 196 10.23 7.66 -1.90
C MET A 196 10.80 8.10 -3.25
N PRO A 197 9.96 8.44 -4.26
CA PRO A 197 10.43 9.04 -5.52
C PRO A 197 11.23 10.33 -5.27
N ARG A 198 12.16 10.65 -6.18
CA ARG A 198 13.09 11.79 -6.00
C ARG A 198 12.37 13.13 -5.93
N ASP A 199 11.35 13.31 -6.71
CA ASP A 199 10.54 14.54 -6.73
C ASP A 199 9.74 14.71 -5.43
N ALA A 200 9.12 13.63 -4.94
CA ALA A 200 8.46 13.60 -3.63
C ALA A 200 9.46 13.90 -2.50
N PHE A 201 10.65 13.28 -2.52
CA PHE A 201 11.71 13.55 -1.56
C PHE A 201 12.14 15.02 -1.55
N GLN A 202 12.31 15.63 -2.74
CA GLN A 202 12.68 17.04 -2.84
C GLN A 202 11.57 17.97 -2.32
N ALA A 203 10.30 17.64 -2.61
CA ALA A 203 9.17 18.40 -2.10
C ALA A 203 9.10 18.31 -0.57
N TYR A 204 9.18 17.09 -0.03
CA TYR A 204 9.14 16.83 1.39
C TYR A 204 10.27 17.55 2.17
N ASN A 205 11.50 17.50 1.66
CA ASN A 205 12.61 18.23 2.28
C ASN A 205 12.44 19.75 2.23
N ARG A 206 11.84 20.32 1.18
CA ARG A 206 11.51 21.77 1.17
C ARG A 206 10.51 22.11 2.28
N GLU A 207 9.45 21.33 2.43
CA GLU A 207 8.46 21.55 3.49
C GLU A 207 9.08 21.44 4.90
N ARG A 208 9.99 20.48 5.10
CA ARG A 208 10.71 20.34 6.39
C ARG A 208 11.52 21.58 6.71
N VAL A 209 12.30 22.07 5.75
CA VAL A 209 13.10 23.30 5.91
C VAL A 209 12.21 24.52 6.19
N GLU A 210 11.07 24.64 5.51
CA GLU A 210 10.11 25.72 5.76
C GLU A 210 9.52 25.67 7.18
N ARG A 211 9.40 24.47 7.76
CA ARG A 211 8.98 24.27 9.16
C ARG A 211 10.12 24.42 10.17
N GLY A 212 11.36 24.65 9.71
CA GLY A 212 12.55 24.77 10.56
C GLY A 212 13.11 23.40 11.00
N GLU A 213 12.75 22.33 10.33
CA GLU A 213 13.25 20.98 10.57
C GLU A 213 14.46 20.67 9.67
N ASP A 214 15.36 19.79 10.14
CA ASP A 214 16.49 19.34 9.33
C ASP A 214 16.01 18.46 8.16
N PRO A 215 16.52 18.68 6.93
CA PRO A 215 16.19 17.83 5.80
C PRO A 215 16.80 16.43 5.93
N PHE A 216 16.15 15.42 5.39
CA PHE A 216 16.71 14.09 5.28
C PHE A 216 17.87 14.03 4.27
N ALA A 217 18.89 13.24 4.57
CA ALA A 217 20.09 13.12 3.74
C ALA A 217 19.84 12.44 2.38
N ASN A 218 18.90 11.50 2.31
CA ASN A 218 18.58 10.74 1.11
C ASN A 218 17.13 10.20 1.14
N PRO A 219 16.60 9.74 0.00
CA PRO A 219 15.22 9.19 -0.08
C PRO A 219 14.97 8.00 0.86
N ARG A 220 15.96 7.11 1.05
CA ARG A 220 15.82 5.97 1.97
C ARG A 220 15.61 6.41 3.41
N ASN A 221 16.40 7.40 3.87
CA ASN A 221 16.25 7.95 5.23
C ASN A 221 14.91 8.65 5.39
N ALA A 222 14.45 9.38 4.36
CA ALA A 222 13.12 9.98 4.35
C ALA A 222 12.02 8.92 4.44
N THR A 223 12.11 7.86 3.65
CA THR A 223 11.15 6.73 3.69
C THR A 223 11.15 6.09 5.07
N ALA A 224 12.32 5.80 5.65
CA ALA A 224 12.43 5.20 6.97
C ALA A 224 11.84 6.09 8.08
N GLY A 225 12.09 7.41 8.00
CA GLY A 225 11.55 8.37 8.97
C GLY A 225 10.05 8.69 8.79
N THR A 226 9.46 8.29 7.66
CA THR A 226 8.03 8.51 7.39
C THR A 226 7.19 7.26 7.71
N ILE A 227 7.79 6.06 7.56
CA ILE A 227 7.09 4.80 7.81
C ILE A 227 7.16 4.36 9.30
N ARG A 228 8.00 5.00 10.06
CA ARG A 228 8.22 4.77 11.51
C ARG A 228 7.75 5.94 12.39
#